data_1c6e5cde995311f46d680b27022afdb4
#
_entry.id   1c6e5cde995311f46d680b27022afdb4
#
_cell.length_a   1.000
_cell.length_b   1.000
_cell.length_c   1.000
_cell.angle_alpha   90.00
_cell.angle_beta   90.00
_cell.angle_gamma   90.00
#
_symmetry.space_group_name_H-M   'P 1'
#
loop_
_entity.id
_entity.type
_entity.pdbx_description
1 polymer ?
#
loop_
_entity_poly.entity_id
_entity_poly.type
_entity_poly.pdbx_seq_one_letter_code
_entity_poly.pdbx_strand_id
1 'polypeptide(L)'
;MAMLSAREAYRLWAPSYADETAISFLEAELAADLTPPLQGARLLDAGCGTGRRLQGTGAHLAIGVDLCPEMLAAGGGGDFETLAADVRDLPLPDAAFDVLWCRLVIGHLPDPAPVYAELGRVADAGARLVVTDFHPAAYAAGHRRSFRHAGQVHEIEHYVHDMAGHLIAARASGWRLTKKREAVIGPEVLSFYEKAGRGSLHAEHLGLPVVLGLAFVRES
;
A
#
# COMPACT_ATOMS: atom_id res chain seq x y z
N MET A 1 -9.69 5.16 22.91
CA MET A 1 -8.60 5.05 21.94
C MET A 1 -8.69 6.28 21.04
N ALA A 2 -7.65 7.09 20.90
CA ALA A 2 -7.69 8.27 20.04
C ALA A 2 -7.45 7.82 18.59
N MET A 3 -8.29 8.29 17.67
CA MET A 3 -8.12 8.13 16.24
C MET A 3 -7.24 9.29 15.74
N LEU A 4 -6.18 8.95 15.02
CA LEU A 4 -5.22 9.91 14.46
C LEU A 4 -5.38 9.97 12.93
N SER A 5 -5.15 11.15 12.35
CA SER A 5 -4.98 11.25 10.89
C SER A 5 -3.81 10.37 10.43
N ALA A 6 -3.84 9.92 9.17
CA ALA A 6 -2.76 9.09 8.63
C ALA A 6 -1.38 9.75 8.82
N ARG A 7 -1.25 11.05 8.51
CA ARG A 7 0.01 11.78 8.66
C ARG A 7 0.53 11.80 10.09
N GLU A 8 -0.33 12.09 11.08
CA GLU A 8 0.06 12.10 12.50
C GLU A 8 0.44 10.70 12.98
N ALA A 9 -0.34 9.70 12.60
CA ALA A 9 -0.08 8.30 12.97
C ALA A 9 1.28 7.84 12.43
N TYR A 10 1.55 8.02 11.14
CA TYR A 10 2.82 7.61 10.53
C TYR A 10 4.01 8.39 11.05
N ARG A 11 3.87 9.68 11.35
CA ARG A 11 4.92 10.47 12.03
C ARG A 11 5.32 9.85 13.38
N LEU A 12 4.35 9.41 14.17
CA LEU A 12 4.61 8.77 15.46
C LEU A 12 5.13 7.33 15.29
N TRP A 13 4.70 6.65 14.25
CA TRP A 13 5.05 5.24 14.01
C TRP A 13 6.40 5.07 13.31
N ALA A 14 6.88 6.06 12.55
CA ALA A 14 8.09 5.98 11.74
C ALA A 14 9.31 5.35 12.46
N PRO A 15 9.63 5.68 13.72
CA PRO A 15 10.80 5.11 14.40
C PRO A 15 10.74 3.59 14.62
N SER A 16 9.54 3.00 14.61
CA SER A 16 9.31 1.55 14.84
C SER A 16 8.56 0.87 13.69
N TYR A 17 8.43 1.54 12.55
CA TYR A 17 7.65 1.04 11.41
C TYR A 17 8.28 -0.18 10.71
N ALA A 18 9.56 -0.43 10.94
CA ALA A 18 10.29 -1.53 10.31
C ALA A 18 9.79 -2.93 10.71
N ASP A 19 9.06 -3.06 11.81
CA ASP A 19 8.53 -4.33 12.28
C ASP A 19 7.48 -4.89 11.32
N GLU A 20 7.73 -6.08 10.82
CA GLU A 20 6.79 -6.78 9.95
C GLU A 20 5.58 -7.28 10.74
N THR A 21 4.39 -7.10 10.16
CA THR A 21 3.11 -7.57 10.70
C THR A 21 2.52 -8.66 9.80
N ALA A 22 1.54 -9.42 10.30
CA ALA A 22 0.81 -10.38 9.47
C ALA A 22 0.24 -9.74 8.19
N ILE A 23 -0.31 -8.52 8.30
CA ILE A 23 -0.87 -7.81 7.15
C ILE A 23 0.23 -7.40 6.16
N SER A 24 1.37 -6.85 6.64
CA SER A 24 2.45 -6.42 5.75
C SER A 24 3.14 -7.60 5.06
N PHE A 25 3.23 -8.75 5.73
CA PHE A 25 3.74 -10.00 5.16
C PHE A 25 2.82 -10.49 4.03
N LEU A 26 1.54 -10.70 4.33
CA LEU A 26 0.55 -11.17 3.35
C LEU A 26 0.40 -10.21 2.16
N GLU A 27 0.46 -8.91 2.43
CA GLU A 27 0.41 -7.88 1.39
C GLU A 27 1.64 -7.92 0.48
N ALA A 28 2.84 -8.16 1.04
CA ALA A 28 4.06 -8.25 0.26
C ALA A 28 4.04 -9.43 -0.72
N GLU A 29 3.60 -10.62 -0.27
CA GLU A 29 3.44 -11.80 -1.11
C GLU A 29 2.41 -11.58 -2.23
N LEU A 30 1.27 -10.97 -1.87
CA LEU A 30 0.21 -10.66 -2.83
C LEU A 30 0.67 -9.64 -3.87
N ALA A 31 1.35 -8.57 -3.45
CA ALA A 31 1.87 -7.55 -4.37
C ALA A 31 2.95 -8.10 -5.29
N ALA A 32 3.80 -9.02 -4.81
CA ALA A 32 4.79 -9.71 -5.64
C ALA A 32 4.14 -10.54 -6.76
N ASP A 33 3.03 -11.28 -6.46
CA ASP A 33 2.26 -12.04 -7.48
C ASP A 33 1.59 -11.13 -8.53
N LEU A 34 1.29 -9.89 -8.19
CA LEU A 34 0.65 -8.92 -9.08
C LEU A 34 1.65 -8.08 -9.87
N THR A 35 2.87 -7.93 -9.38
CA THR A 35 3.89 -7.08 -9.98
C THR A 35 4.52 -7.74 -11.20
N PRO A 36 4.59 -7.03 -12.36
CA PRO A 36 5.32 -7.54 -13.51
C PRO A 36 6.84 -7.52 -13.25
N PRO A 37 7.67 -8.13 -14.12
CA PRO A 37 9.12 -7.98 -14.06
C PRO A 37 9.53 -6.51 -14.04
N LEU A 38 10.43 -6.14 -13.12
CA LEU A 38 10.87 -4.76 -12.92
C LEU A 38 12.19 -4.43 -13.61
N GLN A 39 12.89 -5.45 -14.13
CA GLN A 39 14.17 -5.26 -14.80
C GLN A 39 14.05 -4.24 -15.93
N GLY A 40 14.79 -3.14 -15.83
CA GLY A 40 14.81 -2.08 -16.84
C GLY A 40 13.61 -1.12 -16.79
N ALA A 41 12.64 -1.33 -15.89
CA ALA A 41 11.46 -0.50 -15.75
C ALA A 41 11.74 0.82 -15.00
N ARG A 42 10.92 1.83 -15.26
CA ARG A 42 10.79 3.05 -14.45
C ARG A 42 9.66 2.79 -13.44
N LEU A 43 10.02 2.63 -12.17
CA LEU A 43 9.12 2.27 -11.08
C LEU A 43 8.77 3.47 -10.21
N LEU A 44 7.48 3.68 -9.95
CA LEU A 44 6.97 4.58 -8.93
C LEU A 44 6.33 3.79 -7.80
N ASP A 45 6.69 4.07 -6.54
CA ASP A 45 5.96 3.62 -5.34
C ASP A 45 5.26 4.82 -4.69
N ALA A 46 3.98 4.98 -4.97
CA ALA A 46 3.15 6.07 -4.45
C ALA A 46 2.59 5.72 -3.06
N GLY A 47 3.12 6.38 -2.02
CA GLY A 47 2.94 6.04 -0.61
C GLY A 47 3.96 4.99 -0.16
N CYS A 48 5.23 5.22 -0.48
CA CYS A 48 6.31 4.25 -0.27
C CYS A 48 6.69 4.02 1.20
N GLY A 49 6.21 4.87 2.12
CA GLY A 49 6.62 4.83 3.53
C GLY A 49 8.12 5.04 3.68
N THR A 50 8.82 4.05 4.20
CA THR A 50 10.29 4.09 4.34
C THR A 50 11.05 3.77 3.04
N GLY A 51 10.37 3.45 1.96
CA GLY A 51 10.99 3.03 0.69
C GLY A 51 11.62 1.63 0.72
N ARG A 52 11.50 0.88 1.83
CA ARG A 52 12.15 -0.45 1.99
C ARG A 52 11.85 -1.45 0.87
N ARG A 53 10.69 -1.30 0.22
CA ARG A 53 10.24 -2.18 -0.87
C ARG A 53 10.85 -1.85 -2.22
N LEU A 54 11.48 -0.69 -2.36
CA LEU A 54 12.19 -0.27 -3.55
C LEU A 54 13.61 -0.84 -3.62
N GLN A 55 14.17 -1.25 -2.47
CA GLN A 55 15.52 -1.82 -2.43
C GLN A 55 15.62 -3.10 -3.25
N GLY A 56 16.66 -3.19 -4.10
CA GLY A 56 16.99 -4.39 -4.85
C GLY A 56 15.95 -4.79 -5.88
N THR A 57 15.06 -3.91 -6.32
CA THR A 57 14.01 -4.21 -7.31
C THR A 57 14.56 -4.50 -8.70
N GLY A 58 15.77 -4.05 -9.02
CA GLY A 58 16.37 -4.16 -10.36
C GLY A 58 15.74 -3.23 -11.40
N ALA A 59 14.90 -2.30 -10.99
CA ALA A 59 14.37 -1.25 -11.85
C ALA A 59 15.49 -0.33 -12.34
N HIS A 60 15.36 0.20 -13.57
CA HIS A 60 16.30 1.18 -14.10
C HIS A 60 16.22 2.52 -13.35
N LEU A 61 15.01 2.91 -12.97
CA LEU A 61 14.71 4.06 -12.13
C LEU A 61 13.70 3.61 -11.10
N ALA A 62 13.93 3.90 -9.82
CA ALA A 62 12.97 3.67 -8.74
C ALA A 62 12.77 4.95 -7.94
N ILE A 63 11.53 5.43 -7.88
CA ILE A 63 11.14 6.63 -7.13
C ILE A 63 10.05 6.27 -6.13
N GLY A 64 10.26 6.66 -4.87
CA GLY A 64 9.27 6.57 -3.81
C GLY A 64 8.70 7.94 -3.47
N VAL A 65 7.39 8.03 -3.29
CA VAL A 65 6.72 9.24 -2.83
C VAL A 65 5.96 8.95 -1.56
N ASP A 66 6.08 9.78 -0.54
CA ASP A 66 5.28 9.68 0.69
C ASP A 66 4.94 11.06 1.25
N LEU A 67 3.75 11.19 1.85
CA LEU A 67 3.31 12.44 2.47
C LEU A 67 4.04 12.75 3.78
N CYS A 68 4.65 11.74 4.42
CA CYS A 68 5.28 11.82 5.73
C CYS A 68 6.82 11.85 5.61
N PRO A 69 7.48 13.02 5.73
CA PRO A 69 8.94 13.11 5.66
C PRO A 69 9.66 12.25 6.70
N GLU A 70 9.04 12.04 7.87
CA GLU A 70 9.60 11.20 8.94
C GLU A 70 9.68 9.73 8.52
N MET A 71 8.73 9.25 7.70
CA MET A 71 8.79 7.92 7.12
C MET A 71 9.95 7.78 6.13
N LEU A 72 10.11 8.76 5.25
CA LEU A 72 11.23 8.79 4.29
C LEU A 72 12.58 8.83 5.02
N ALA A 73 12.70 9.66 6.05
CA ALA A 73 13.92 9.76 6.85
C ALA A 73 14.26 8.46 7.60
N ALA A 74 13.25 7.68 8.02
CA ALA A 74 13.44 6.40 8.70
C ALA A 74 13.94 5.29 7.75
N GLY A 75 13.85 5.48 6.43
CA GLY A 75 14.20 4.47 5.44
C GLY A 75 15.70 4.28 5.18
N GLY A 76 16.54 5.23 5.55
CA GLY A 76 18.00 5.12 5.46
C GLY A 76 18.60 5.19 4.05
N GLY A 77 17.78 5.39 3.00
CA GLY A 77 18.25 5.46 1.60
C GLY A 77 18.55 4.10 0.96
N GLY A 78 18.92 4.12 -0.32
CA GLY A 78 19.18 2.92 -1.12
C GLY A 78 19.54 3.29 -2.57
N ASP A 79 19.35 2.35 -3.47
CA ASP A 79 19.47 2.49 -4.92
C ASP A 79 18.18 3.07 -5.56
N PHE A 80 17.50 3.95 -4.84
CA PHE A 80 16.25 4.60 -5.23
C PHE A 80 16.20 6.04 -4.69
N GLU A 81 15.36 6.86 -5.29
CA GLU A 81 15.11 8.23 -4.86
C GLU A 81 13.78 8.33 -4.11
N THR A 82 13.70 9.28 -3.16
CA THR A 82 12.44 9.54 -2.46
C THR A 82 12.14 11.03 -2.42
N LEU A 83 10.85 11.37 -2.46
CA LEU A 83 10.40 12.74 -2.31
C LEU A 83 9.12 12.82 -1.45
N ALA A 84 8.99 13.92 -0.73
CA ALA A 84 7.82 14.20 0.09
C ALA A 84 6.74 14.89 -0.76
N ALA A 85 5.61 14.20 -1.02
CA ALA A 85 4.47 14.77 -1.74
C ALA A 85 3.18 14.00 -1.45
N ASP A 86 2.05 14.61 -1.81
CA ASP A 86 0.75 13.97 -1.78
C ASP A 86 0.57 13.10 -3.03
N VAL A 87 0.09 11.89 -2.87
CA VAL A 87 -0.19 10.97 -3.98
C VAL A 87 -1.30 11.44 -4.91
N ARG A 88 -2.05 12.47 -4.52
CA ARG A 88 -3.10 13.14 -5.31
C ARG A 88 -2.57 14.30 -6.16
N ASP A 89 -1.32 14.71 -5.95
CA ASP A 89 -0.67 15.82 -6.65
C ASP A 89 0.85 15.56 -6.67
N LEU A 90 1.28 14.69 -7.59
CA LEU A 90 2.66 14.24 -7.70
C LEU A 90 3.50 15.26 -8.47
N PRO A 91 4.61 15.77 -7.92
CA PRO A 91 5.51 16.67 -8.64
C PRO A 91 6.42 15.89 -9.62
N LEU A 92 5.80 15.06 -10.44
CA LEU A 92 6.42 14.17 -11.40
C LEU A 92 5.84 14.43 -12.80
N PRO A 93 6.64 14.25 -13.86
CA PRO A 93 6.17 14.50 -15.23
C PRO A 93 5.14 13.47 -15.67
N ASP A 94 4.33 13.85 -16.67
CA ASP A 94 3.37 12.97 -17.33
C ASP A 94 4.11 11.83 -18.05
N ALA A 95 3.47 10.65 -18.13
CA ALA A 95 3.95 9.48 -18.88
C ALA A 95 5.39 9.07 -18.55
N ALA A 96 5.79 9.16 -17.27
CA ALA A 96 7.15 8.95 -16.82
C ALA A 96 7.44 7.52 -16.32
N PHE A 97 6.42 6.70 -16.02
CA PHE A 97 6.60 5.41 -15.36
C PHE A 97 5.94 4.26 -16.10
N ASP A 98 6.64 3.11 -16.09
CA ASP A 98 6.21 1.86 -16.73
C ASP A 98 5.47 0.96 -15.74
N VAL A 99 5.87 1.01 -14.45
CA VAL A 99 5.26 0.27 -13.35
C VAL A 99 4.99 1.20 -12.19
N LEU A 100 3.79 1.12 -11.63
CA LEU A 100 3.38 1.94 -10.49
C LEU A 100 2.85 1.03 -9.38
N TRP A 101 3.24 1.33 -8.16
CA TRP A 101 2.68 0.74 -6.94
C TRP A 101 1.90 1.80 -6.16
N CYS A 102 0.76 1.42 -5.60
CA CYS A 102 0.02 2.18 -4.60
C CYS A 102 -0.49 1.18 -3.55
N ARG A 103 0.32 0.98 -2.52
CA ARG A 103 0.23 -0.20 -1.65
C ARG A 103 -0.22 0.20 -0.24
N LEU A 104 -1.45 -0.19 0.15
CA LEU A 104 -2.09 0.13 1.43
C LEU A 104 -2.19 1.65 1.71
N VAL A 105 -2.36 2.46 0.67
CA VAL A 105 -2.42 3.94 0.75
C VAL A 105 -3.84 4.46 0.61
N ILE A 106 -4.59 3.98 -0.38
CA ILE A 106 -5.90 4.53 -0.77
C ILE A 106 -6.88 4.55 0.41
N GLY A 107 -6.85 3.54 1.27
CA GLY A 107 -7.67 3.49 2.48
C GLY A 107 -7.41 4.61 3.50
N HIS A 108 -6.42 5.47 3.31
CA HIS A 108 -6.24 6.69 4.11
C HIS A 108 -6.94 7.91 3.52
N LEU A 109 -7.60 7.77 2.40
CA LEU A 109 -8.25 8.87 1.68
C LEU A 109 -9.76 8.59 1.53
N PRO A 110 -10.63 9.61 1.73
CA PRO A 110 -12.06 9.41 1.61
C PRO A 110 -12.53 9.12 0.18
N ASP A 111 -11.77 9.58 -0.82
CA ASP A 111 -12.06 9.39 -2.24
C ASP A 111 -10.84 8.82 -2.97
N PRO A 112 -10.95 7.65 -3.62
CA PRO A 112 -9.87 7.06 -4.40
C PRO A 112 -9.64 7.73 -5.75
N ALA A 113 -10.62 8.46 -6.30
CA ALA A 113 -10.57 8.95 -7.68
C ALA A 113 -9.38 9.88 -7.97
N PRO A 114 -9.02 10.86 -7.12
CA PRO A 114 -7.86 11.73 -7.37
C PRO A 114 -6.54 10.95 -7.46
N VAL A 115 -6.39 9.88 -6.67
CA VAL A 115 -5.18 9.03 -6.71
C VAL A 115 -5.08 8.30 -8.04
N TYR A 116 -6.18 7.66 -8.47
CA TYR A 116 -6.18 6.96 -9.76
C TYR A 116 -5.94 7.89 -10.95
N ALA A 117 -6.47 9.12 -10.89
CA ALA A 117 -6.26 10.13 -11.93
C ALA A 117 -4.79 10.54 -12.00
N GLU A 118 -4.17 10.81 -10.86
CA GLU A 118 -2.78 11.24 -10.79
C GLU A 118 -1.81 10.12 -11.18
N LEU A 119 -2.04 8.89 -10.72
CA LEU A 119 -1.31 7.72 -11.20
C LEU A 119 -1.47 7.51 -12.71
N GLY A 120 -2.68 7.81 -13.26
CA GLY A 120 -2.92 7.76 -14.70
C GLY A 120 -2.15 8.82 -15.48
N ARG A 121 -1.97 10.02 -14.92
CA ARG A 121 -1.20 11.11 -15.53
C ARG A 121 0.28 10.77 -15.66
N VAL A 122 0.87 10.26 -14.59
CA VAL A 122 2.32 9.95 -14.56
C VAL A 122 2.68 8.62 -15.23
N ALA A 123 1.67 7.77 -15.54
CA ALA A 123 1.85 6.47 -16.19
C ALA A 123 2.05 6.62 -17.69
N ASP A 124 3.01 5.90 -18.25
CA ASP A 124 3.18 5.76 -19.70
C ASP A 124 2.05 4.89 -20.31
N ALA A 125 1.86 4.95 -21.61
CA ALA A 125 0.92 4.10 -22.31
C ALA A 125 1.31 2.61 -22.12
N GLY A 126 0.34 1.77 -21.73
CA GLY A 126 0.58 0.36 -21.42
C GLY A 126 1.23 0.09 -20.05
N ALA A 127 1.48 1.12 -19.25
CA ALA A 127 2.02 0.97 -17.91
C ALA A 127 1.16 0.04 -17.03
N ARG A 128 1.79 -0.56 -16.04
CA ARG A 128 1.16 -1.49 -15.08
C ARG A 128 1.03 -0.82 -13.73
N LEU A 129 -0.17 -0.89 -13.14
CA LEU A 129 -0.43 -0.40 -11.79
C LEU A 129 -0.84 -1.56 -10.89
N VAL A 130 -0.18 -1.68 -9.73
CA VAL A 130 -0.57 -2.58 -8.65
C VAL A 130 -1.09 -1.74 -7.49
N VAL A 131 -2.33 -2.00 -7.12
CA VAL A 131 -2.97 -1.39 -5.94
C VAL A 131 -3.25 -2.47 -4.93
N THR A 132 -2.88 -2.23 -3.67
CA THR A 132 -3.36 -3.04 -2.55
C THR A 132 -4.13 -2.16 -1.57
N ASP A 133 -5.20 -2.70 -1.00
CA ASP A 133 -5.96 -2.01 0.05
C ASP A 133 -6.47 -2.97 1.11
N PHE A 134 -6.87 -2.41 2.25
CA PHE A 134 -7.41 -3.19 3.36
C PHE A 134 -8.78 -3.76 2.98
N HIS A 135 -8.95 -5.07 3.17
CA HIS A 135 -10.14 -5.75 2.67
C HIS A 135 -11.39 -5.38 3.47
N PRO A 136 -12.54 -5.07 2.81
CA PRO A 136 -13.79 -4.74 3.50
C PRO A 136 -14.27 -5.81 4.49
N ALA A 137 -14.04 -7.11 4.20
CA ALA A 137 -14.38 -8.20 5.09
C ALA A 137 -13.60 -8.14 6.41
N ALA A 138 -12.32 -7.74 6.38
CA ALA A 138 -11.53 -7.57 7.59
C ALA A 138 -12.11 -6.44 8.47
N TYR A 139 -12.49 -5.32 7.85
CA TYR A 139 -13.14 -4.24 8.57
C TYR A 139 -14.47 -4.67 9.19
N ALA A 140 -15.30 -5.40 8.44
CA ALA A 140 -16.57 -5.95 8.93
C ALA A 140 -16.37 -6.95 10.08
N ALA A 141 -15.27 -7.72 10.07
CA ALA A 141 -14.87 -8.62 11.15
C ALA A 141 -14.23 -7.89 12.36
N GLY A 142 -14.22 -6.56 12.36
CA GLY A 142 -13.72 -5.76 13.49
C GLY A 142 -12.21 -5.42 13.43
N HIS A 143 -11.50 -5.81 12.38
CA HIS A 143 -10.11 -5.39 12.22
C HIS A 143 -10.02 -3.89 11.98
N ARG A 144 -9.01 -3.26 12.61
CA ARG A 144 -8.73 -1.81 12.45
C ARG A 144 -7.24 -1.62 12.18
N ARG A 145 -6.93 -0.57 11.42
CA ARG A 145 -5.55 -0.13 11.26
C ARG A 145 -5.10 0.54 12.56
N SER A 146 -4.16 -0.05 13.24
CA SER A 146 -3.65 0.44 14.50
C SER A 146 -2.17 0.14 14.67
N PHE A 147 -1.51 0.95 15.47
CA PHE A 147 -0.11 0.74 15.85
C PHE A 147 0.09 1.01 17.34
N ARG A 148 1.22 0.56 17.88
CA ARG A 148 1.58 0.80 19.26
C ARG A 148 2.68 1.86 19.33
N HIS A 149 2.47 2.89 20.14
CA HIS A 149 3.46 3.91 20.41
C HIS A 149 3.44 4.27 21.89
N ALA A 150 4.62 4.35 22.53
CA ALA A 150 4.77 4.64 23.97
C ALA A 150 3.85 3.78 24.89
N GLY A 151 3.69 2.49 24.57
CA GLY A 151 2.84 1.57 25.33
C GLY A 151 1.33 1.68 25.06
N GLN A 152 0.89 2.65 24.28
CA GLN A 152 -0.51 2.87 23.92
C GLN A 152 -0.82 2.38 22.51
N VAL A 153 -2.07 1.92 22.30
CA VAL A 153 -2.57 1.57 20.98
C VAL A 153 -3.33 2.79 20.41
N HIS A 154 -2.91 3.21 19.21
CA HIS A 154 -3.54 4.27 18.44
C HIS A 154 -4.22 3.67 17.22
N GLU A 155 -5.40 4.16 16.88
CA GLU A 155 -6.11 3.81 15.66
C GLU A 155 -5.83 4.87 14.59
N ILE A 156 -5.64 4.42 13.35
CA ILE A 156 -5.38 5.29 12.21
C ILE A 156 -6.71 5.52 11.49
N GLU A 157 -7.00 6.77 11.17
CA GLU A 157 -8.14 7.12 10.32
C GLU A 157 -8.08 6.30 9.02
N HIS A 158 -9.18 5.62 8.73
CA HIS A 158 -9.23 4.69 7.62
C HIS A 158 -10.62 4.67 6.98
N TYR A 159 -10.61 4.72 5.65
CA TYR A 159 -11.79 4.60 4.80
C TYR A 159 -11.76 3.23 4.12
N VAL A 160 -12.92 2.58 4.04
CA VAL A 160 -13.03 1.25 3.43
C VAL A 160 -13.60 1.40 2.03
N HIS A 161 -12.79 1.09 1.05
CA HIS A 161 -13.19 1.07 -0.35
C HIS A 161 -13.45 -0.37 -0.78
N ASP A 162 -14.63 -0.63 -1.32
CA ASP A 162 -14.92 -1.91 -1.92
C ASP A 162 -14.33 -2.00 -3.34
N MET A 163 -14.36 -3.21 -3.90
CA MET A 163 -13.85 -3.44 -5.25
C MET A 163 -14.57 -2.56 -6.30
N ALA A 164 -15.86 -2.31 -6.12
CA ALA A 164 -16.63 -1.51 -7.08
C ALA A 164 -16.14 -0.05 -7.09
N GLY A 165 -15.88 0.54 -5.92
CA GLY A 165 -15.32 1.89 -5.79
C GLY A 165 -13.95 2.01 -6.46
N HIS A 166 -13.05 1.05 -6.23
CA HIS A 166 -11.76 1.00 -6.92
C HIS A 166 -11.91 0.92 -8.45
N LEU A 167 -12.80 0.04 -8.95
CA LEU A 167 -12.99 -0.14 -10.40
C LEU A 167 -13.60 1.10 -11.08
N ILE A 168 -14.53 1.79 -10.42
CA ILE A 168 -15.12 3.03 -10.94
C ILE A 168 -14.04 4.11 -11.08
N ALA A 169 -13.26 4.35 -10.02
CA ALA A 169 -12.19 5.35 -10.00
C ALA A 169 -11.08 5.02 -11.02
N ALA A 170 -10.65 3.76 -11.06
CA ALA A 170 -9.64 3.30 -12.00
C ALA A 170 -10.07 3.48 -13.45
N ARG A 171 -11.29 3.03 -13.80
CA ARG A 171 -11.82 3.12 -15.17
C ARG A 171 -11.97 4.56 -15.63
N ALA A 172 -12.47 5.45 -14.76
CA ALA A 172 -12.58 6.88 -15.06
C ALA A 172 -11.24 7.53 -15.38
N SER A 173 -10.14 6.92 -14.92
CA SER A 173 -8.76 7.39 -15.09
C SER A 173 -7.98 6.59 -16.15
N GLY A 174 -8.67 5.82 -17.01
CA GLY A 174 -8.08 5.06 -18.13
C GLY A 174 -7.30 3.81 -17.70
N TRP A 175 -7.65 3.24 -16.54
CA TRP A 175 -7.09 1.97 -16.07
C TRP A 175 -8.06 0.81 -16.34
N ARG A 176 -7.57 -0.28 -16.92
CA ARG A 176 -8.32 -1.52 -17.11
C ARG A 176 -7.78 -2.62 -16.20
N LEU A 177 -8.67 -3.22 -15.40
CA LEU A 177 -8.32 -4.34 -14.53
C LEU A 177 -7.82 -5.53 -15.36
N THR A 178 -6.71 -6.14 -14.93
CA THR A 178 -6.13 -7.35 -15.54
C THR A 178 -6.11 -8.54 -14.59
N LYS A 179 -5.95 -8.30 -13.29
CA LYS A 179 -5.89 -9.36 -12.29
C LYS A 179 -6.43 -8.87 -10.95
N LYS A 180 -7.16 -9.74 -10.24
CA LYS A 180 -7.58 -9.55 -8.85
C LYS A 180 -7.00 -10.67 -8.00
N ARG A 181 -6.61 -10.36 -6.78
CA ARG A 181 -6.20 -11.30 -5.73
C ARG A 181 -6.71 -10.82 -4.38
N GLU A 182 -6.81 -11.76 -3.45
CA GLU A 182 -7.11 -11.49 -2.05
C GLU A 182 -6.09 -12.26 -1.21
N ALA A 183 -5.48 -11.57 -0.25
CA ALA A 183 -4.68 -12.24 0.76
C ALA A 183 -5.58 -12.57 1.95
N VAL A 184 -5.53 -13.82 2.38
CA VAL A 184 -6.32 -14.35 3.48
C VAL A 184 -5.41 -14.71 4.65
N ILE A 185 -5.94 -14.70 5.87
CA ILE A 185 -5.20 -15.20 7.02
C ILE A 185 -5.06 -16.71 6.92
N GLY A 186 -3.83 -17.17 6.76
CA GLY A 186 -3.45 -18.57 6.67
C GLY A 186 -2.54 -18.99 7.82
N PRO A 187 -2.12 -20.27 7.87
CA PRO A 187 -1.24 -20.79 8.91
C PRO A 187 0.14 -20.11 8.95
N GLU A 188 0.60 -19.57 7.81
CA GLU A 188 1.91 -18.90 7.66
C GLU A 188 2.07 -17.65 8.52
N VAL A 189 0.97 -17.05 8.96
CA VAL A 189 1.00 -15.84 9.82
C VAL A 189 0.76 -16.12 11.29
N LEU A 190 0.66 -17.39 11.72
CA LEU A 190 0.43 -17.75 13.12
C LEU A 190 1.49 -17.13 14.07
N SER A 191 2.75 -17.14 13.65
CA SER A 191 3.85 -16.60 14.46
C SER A 191 3.70 -15.09 14.77
N PHE A 192 3.09 -14.33 13.88
CA PHE A 192 2.79 -12.91 14.12
C PHE A 192 1.71 -12.72 15.20
N TYR A 193 0.70 -13.60 15.20
CA TYR A 193 -0.34 -13.59 16.24
C TYR A 193 0.23 -13.98 17.60
N GLU A 194 1.09 -15.00 17.66
CA GLU A 194 1.76 -15.43 18.90
C GLU A 194 2.65 -14.34 19.46
N LYS A 195 3.51 -13.70 18.64
CA LYS A 195 4.34 -12.55 19.04
C LYS A 195 3.51 -11.38 19.57
N ALA A 196 2.30 -11.19 19.04
CA ALA A 196 1.38 -10.15 19.52
C ALA A 196 0.58 -10.56 20.78
N GLY A 197 0.79 -11.78 21.31
CA GLY A 197 0.02 -12.32 22.44
C GLY A 197 -1.45 -12.63 22.09
N ARG A 198 -1.74 -12.89 20.80
CA ARG A 198 -3.10 -13.10 20.25
C ARG A 198 -3.25 -14.44 19.52
N GLY A 199 -2.45 -15.44 19.86
CA GLY A 199 -2.47 -16.75 19.17
C GLY A 199 -3.85 -17.42 19.12
N SER A 200 -4.70 -17.25 20.14
CA SER A 200 -6.06 -17.78 20.13
C SER A 200 -6.96 -17.19 19.05
N LEU A 201 -6.76 -15.90 18.70
CA LEU A 201 -7.53 -15.23 17.65
C LEU A 201 -7.18 -15.69 16.25
N HIS A 202 -5.99 -16.29 16.05
CA HIS A 202 -5.58 -16.78 14.75
C HIS A 202 -6.57 -17.83 14.20
N ALA A 203 -7.01 -18.78 15.03
CA ALA A 203 -7.96 -19.82 14.63
C ALA A 203 -9.33 -19.24 14.21
N GLU A 204 -9.76 -18.15 14.86
CA GLU A 204 -11.01 -17.46 14.54
C GLU A 204 -10.91 -16.68 13.22
N HIS A 205 -9.72 -16.22 12.88
CA HIS A 205 -9.47 -15.42 11.68
C HIS A 205 -9.04 -16.22 10.45
N LEU A 206 -8.81 -17.54 10.58
CA LEU A 206 -8.40 -18.37 9.45
C LEU A 206 -9.38 -18.25 8.27
N GLY A 207 -8.83 -18.00 7.07
CA GLY A 207 -9.59 -17.82 5.85
C GLY A 207 -10.21 -16.42 5.69
N LEU A 208 -10.05 -15.50 6.64
CA LEU A 208 -10.55 -14.14 6.52
C LEU A 208 -9.72 -13.35 5.50
N PRO A 209 -10.33 -12.78 4.44
CA PRO A 209 -9.64 -11.90 3.52
C PRO A 209 -9.26 -10.58 4.22
N VAL A 210 -7.99 -10.20 4.16
CA VAL A 210 -7.46 -9.03 4.88
C VAL A 210 -6.84 -7.97 3.96
N VAL A 211 -6.41 -8.36 2.77
CA VAL A 211 -5.90 -7.44 1.75
C VAL A 211 -6.56 -7.75 0.40
N LEU A 212 -7.07 -6.71 -0.25
CA LEU A 212 -7.49 -6.73 -1.65
C LEU A 212 -6.32 -6.27 -2.51
N GLY A 213 -6.00 -7.03 -3.56
CA GLY A 213 -4.98 -6.68 -4.55
C GLY A 213 -5.56 -6.61 -5.96
N LEU A 214 -5.23 -5.55 -6.66
CA LEU A 214 -5.72 -5.25 -8.00
C LEU A 214 -4.53 -4.87 -8.90
N ALA A 215 -4.45 -5.51 -10.07
CA ALA A 215 -3.50 -5.14 -11.10
C ALA A 215 -4.24 -4.57 -12.32
N PHE A 216 -3.73 -3.46 -12.82
CA PHE A 216 -4.31 -2.74 -13.96
C PHE A 216 -3.28 -2.53 -15.06
N VAL A 217 -3.77 -2.22 -16.25
CA VAL A 217 -2.99 -1.72 -17.37
C VAL A 217 -3.55 -0.36 -17.80
N ARG A 218 -2.66 0.59 -18.11
CA ARG A 218 -3.02 1.90 -18.66
C ARG A 218 -3.47 1.73 -20.09
N GLU A 219 -4.68 2.14 -20.39
CA GLU A 219 -5.18 2.20 -21.78
C GLU A 219 -4.61 3.42 -22.50
N SER A 220 -4.42 3.29 -23.79
CA SER A 220 -3.87 4.33 -24.68
C SER A 220 -4.84 5.48 -24.86
#